data_e3d66ac95e3fb276bcc667783df65d70
#
_entry.id   e3d66ac95e3fb276bcc667783df65d70
#
_cell.length_a   1.000
_cell.length_b   1.000
_cell.length_c   1.000
_cell.angle_alpha   90.00
_cell.angle_beta   90.00
_cell.angle_gamma   90.00
#
_symmetry.space_group_name_H-M   'P 1'
#
loop_
_entity.id
_entity.type
_entity.pdbx_description
1 polymer ?
#
loop_
_entity_poly.entity_id
_entity_poly.type
_entity_poly.pdbx_seq_one_letter_code
_entity_poly.pdbx_strand_id
1 'polypeptide(L)'
;MIDQYPILKNYTYLNTANHGLVSQDLLDYRNRLDKKMRDEASVFTNNRNVFISEVRHTVAKFMDADPDCTAVIPNFSIGFNILINGMDQQASFLLLENDYPSVNGPIETRGFKTYHVAIDQQMEVNIRAVCEKEAPDFFCFSLVQYISGIQMDLEFLKDLKKRFPRMIMIADATQYVGFEEFRFRESGIDILLASCYKWLHAGDGNGFICIKKEVQRHIFHKETGVRSSRKVLNSKVTFISRFEPGHQDMIAFGSLQQAILKIHEMGWKKVADPVKSLSKIAKTAFEKRKLLSPVVCSRKNHSSIFNIKGDQDLYDKLVKNKILTSLRGDGIR
;
A
#
# COMPACT_ATOMS: atom_id res chain seq x y z
N MET A 1 -17.48 18.15 -6.68
CA MET A 1 -16.05 17.73 -6.58
C MET A 1 -15.16 18.86 -6.08
N ILE A 2 -15.18 20.05 -6.67
CA ILE A 2 -14.33 21.19 -6.28
C ILE A 2 -14.54 21.61 -4.82
N ASP A 3 -15.76 21.59 -4.31
CA ASP A 3 -16.05 21.93 -2.91
C ASP A 3 -15.48 20.91 -1.93
N GLN A 4 -15.31 19.66 -2.34
CA GLN A 4 -14.64 18.63 -1.54
C GLN A 4 -13.11 18.80 -1.54
N TYR A 5 -12.53 19.39 -2.58
CA TYR A 5 -11.09 19.56 -2.75
C TYR A 5 -10.76 20.97 -3.22
N PRO A 6 -10.72 21.96 -2.30
CA PRO A 6 -10.56 23.38 -2.65
C PRO A 6 -9.30 23.72 -3.48
N ILE A 7 -8.22 22.93 -3.34
CA ILE A 7 -6.97 23.11 -4.12
C ILE A 7 -7.24 23.03 -5.62
N LEU A 8 -8.25 22.27 -6.06
CA LEU A 8 -8.59 22.10 -7.48
C LEU A 8 -9.20 23.37 -8.12
N LYS A 9 -9.53 24.39 -7.32
CA LYS A 9 -9.92 25.73 -7.85
C LYS A 9 -8.74 26.43 -8.53
N ASN A 10 -7.52 26.14 -8.07
CA ASN A 10 -6.32 26.89 -8.46
C ASN A 10 -5.27 26.03 -9.16
N TYR A 11 -5.33 24.70 -9.03
CA TYR A 11 -4.30 23.77 -9.50
C TYR A 11 -4.88 22.58 -10.21
N THR A 12 -4.18 22.12 -11.25
CA THR A 12 -4.33 20.76 -11.77
C THR A 12 -3.46 19.83 -10.94
N TYR A 13 -4.09 18.97 -10.12
CA TYR A 13 -3.38 18.08 -9.20
C TYR A 13 -3.13 16.71 -9.86
N LEU A 14 -1.89 16.41 -10.19
CA LEU A 14 -1.44 15.14 -10.79
C LEU A 14 -0.47 14.37 -9.88
N ASN A 15 -0.47 14.64 -8.58
CA ASN A 15 0.54 14.16 -7.64
C ASN A 15 0.01 13.17 -6.59
N THR A 16 -1.10 12.47 -6.88
CA THR A 16 -1.71 11.47 -5.95
C THR A 16 -0.73 10.35 -5.60
N ALA A 17 0.15 9.96 -6.53
CA ALA A 17 1.20 8.95 -6.26
C ALA A 17 2.21 9.39 -5.19
N ASN A 18 2.32 10.68 -4.90
CA ASN A 18 3.07 11.22 -3.75
C ASN A 18 2.17 11.36 -2.52
N HIS A 19 1.04 12.05 -2.65
CA HIS A 19 0.08 12.27 -1.57
C HIS A 19 -1.33 12.44 -2.14
N GLY A 20 -2.32 11.76 -1.55
CA GLY A 20 -3.73 11.91 -1.89
C GLY A 20 -4.32 13.20 -1.28
N LEU A 21 -5.35 13.75 -1.91
CA LEU A 21 -6.05 14.92 -1.38
C LEU A 21 -6.96 14.52 -0.21
N VAL A 22 -6.99 15.34 0.84
CA VAL A 22 -7.96 15.22 1.94
C VAL A 22 -9.24 15.95 1.53
N SER A 23 -10.39 15.26 1.55
CA SER A 23 -11.68 15.84 1.26
C SER A 23 -12.22 16.65 2.42
N GLN A 24 -13.16 17.58 2.13
CA GLN A 24 -13.88 18.32 3.17
C GLN A 24 -14.66 17.37 4.09
N ASP A 25 -15.32 16.36 3.54
CA ASP A 25 -16.04 15.33 4.33
C ASP A 25 -15.11 14.63 5.34
N LEU A 26 -13.89 14.28 4.92
CA LEU A 26 -12.91 13.65 5.79
C LEU A 26 -12.40 14.62 6.86
N LEU A 27 -12.16 15.87 6.52
CA LEU A 27 -11.78 16.92 7.48
C LEU A 27 -12.87 17.10 8.54
N ASP A 28 -14.12 17.18 8.12
CA ASP A 28 -15.26 17.35 9.04
C ASP A 28 -15.42 16.12 9.96
N TYR A 29 -15.19 14.92 9.43
CA TYR A 29 -15.18 13.71 10.24
C TYR A 29 -14.08 13.74 11.31
N ARG A 30 -12.85 14.12 10.94
CA ARG A 30 -11.71 14.25 11.87
C ARG A 30 -12.02 15.29 12.97
N ASN A 31 -12.56 16.44 12.58
CA ASN A 31 -12.97 17.49 13.52
C ASN A 31 -14.03 16.99 14.52
N ARG A 32 -14.96 16.13 14.09
CA ARG A 32 -15.93 15.50 15.01
C ARG A 32 -15.27 14.56 16.01
N LEU A 33 -14.26 13.77 15.58
CA LEU A 33 -13.53 12.90 16.49
C LEU A 33 -12.69 13.69 17.49
N ASP A 34 -12.01 14.75 17.05
CA ASP A 34 -11.25 15.65 17.94
C ASP A 34 -12.16 16.31 18.98
N LYS A 35 -13.35 16.78 18.57
CA LYS A 35 -14.35 17.32 19.50
C LYS A 35 -14.79 16.27 20.51
N LYS A 36 -15.10 15.05 20.09
CA LYS A 36 -15.44 13.95 21.01
C LYS A 36 -14.30 13.67 22.01
N MET A 37 -13.06 13.64 21.52
CA MET A 37 -11.90 13.42 22.39
C MET A 37 -11.74 14.53 23.43
N ARG A 38 -11.97 15.77 23.04
CA ARG A 38 -11.96 16.93 23.95
C ARG A 38 -13.10 16.88 24.95
N ASP A 39 -14.34 16.64 24.52
CA ASP A 39 -15.56 16.82 25.31
C ASP A 39 -15.87 15.58 26.16
N GLU A 40 -15.54 14.39 25.69
CA GLU A 40 -15.87 13.13 26.37
C GLU A 40 -14.62 12.47 27.01
N ALA A 41 -13.39 12.86 26.62
CA ALA A 41 -12.13 12.39 27.18
C ALA A 41 -12.07 10.84 27.33
N SER A 42 -11.93 10.34 28.56
CA SER A 42 -11.85 8.90 28.84
C SER A 42 -13.14 8.14 28.52
N VAL A 43 -14.30 8.75 28.54
CA VAL A 43 -15.58 8.12 28.16
C VAL A 43 -15.51 7.66 26.71
N PHE A 44 -15.02 8.51 25.81
CA PHE A 44 -14.79 8.17 24.40
C PHE A 44 -13.64 7.19 24.23
N THR A 45 -12.48 7.45 24.84
CA THR A 45 -11.27 6.63 24.61
C THR A 45 -11.32 5.25 25.28
N ASN A 46 -12.19 5.00 26.26
CA ASN A 46 -12.41 3.67 26.81
C ASN A 46 -12.98 2.68 25.78
N ASN A 47 -13.65 3.19 24.73
CA ASN A 47 -14.18 2.40 23.64
C ASN A 47 -13.15 2.14 22.51
N ARG A 48 -11.88 2.57 22.67
CA ARG A 48 -10.84 2.45 21.62
C ARG A 48 -10.72 1.04 21.04
N ASN A 49 -10.78 0.01 21.87
CA ASN A 49 -10.62 -1.36 21.39
C ASN A 49 -11.75 -1.80 20.47
N VAL A 50 -12.98 -1.42 20.79
CA VAL A 50 -14.16 -1.68 19.94
C VAL A 50 -14.02 -0.89 18.65
N PHE A 51 -13.71 0.40 18.72
CA PHE A 51 -13.52 1.26 17.57
C PHE A 51 -12.46 0.73 16.61
N ILE A 52 -11.28 0.35 17.10
CA ILE A 52 -10.21 -0.21 16.27
C ILE A 52 -10.60 -1.58 15.68
N SER A 53 -11.37 -2.38 16.43
CA SER A 53 -11.92 -3.64 15.89
C SER A 53 -12.86 -3.40 14.71
N GLU A 54 -13.72 -2.40 14.78
CA GLU A 54 -14.61 -2.00 13.67
C GLU A 54 -13.82 -1.53 12.45
N VAL A 55 -12.74 -0.76 12.65
CA VAL A 55 -11.83 -0.37 11.56
C VAL A 55 -11.23 -1.61 10.90
N ARG A 56 -10.70 -2.59 11.67
CA ARG A 56 -10.16 -3.83 11.13
C ARG A 56 -11.19 -4.62 10.31
N HIS A 57 -12.42 -4.74 10.81
CA HIS A 57 -13.50 -5.40 10.07
C HIS A 57 -13.81 -4.69 8.75
N THR A 58 -13.80 -3.35 8.76
CA THR A 58 -14.02 -2.55 7.56
C THR A 58 -12.90 -2.78 6.53
N VAL A 59 -11.64 -2.76 6.97
CA VAL A 59 -10.48 -3.05 6.12
C VAL A 59 -10.54 -4.48 5.58
N ALA A 60 -10.79 -5.46 6.45
CA ALA A 60 -10.85 -6.86 6.05
C ALA A 60 -11.94 -7.11 4.99
N LYS A 61 -13.13 -6.54 5.16
CA LYS A 61 -14.20 -6.61 4.17
C LYS A 61 -13.81 -5.95 2.84
N PHE A 62 -13.16 -4.79 2.91
CA PHE A 62 -12.73 -4.02 1.73
C PHE A 62 -11.67 -4.77 0.92
N MET A 63 -10.78 -5.51 1.58
CA MET A 63 -9.68 -6.26 0.97
C MET A 63 -10.03 -7.73 0.69
N ASP A 64 -11.24 -8.19 1.00
CA ASP A 64 -11.59 -9.62 1.00
C ASP A 64 -10.60 -10.45 1.82
N ALA A 65 -10.35 -10.03 3.06
CA ALA A 65 -9.44 -10.65 4.02
C ALA A 65 -10.20 -11.19 5.26
N ASP A 66 -9.49 -11.84 6.18
CA ASP A 66 -10.01 -12.28 7.46
C ASP A 66 -9.77 -11.18 8.51
N PRO A 67 -10.80 -10.72 9.26
CA PRO A 67 -10.63 -9.73 10.32
C PRO A 67 -9.64 -10.14 11.41
N ASP A 68 -9.56 -11.44 11.73
CA ASP A 68 -8.63 -11.99 12.73
C ASP A 68 -7.19 -12.08 12.21
N CYS A 69 -7.02 -11.85 10.91
CA CYS A 69 -5.74 -11.84 10.20
C CYS A 69 -5.40 -10.46 9.62
N THR A 70 -6.13 -9.41 10.05
CA THR A 70 -5.97 -8.03 9.60
C THR A 70 -5.62 -7.14 10.79
N ALA A 71 -4.57 -6.31 10.67
CA ALA A 71 -4.21 -5.31 11.67
C ALA A 71 -4.11 -3.92 11.04
N VAL A 72 -4.29 -2.89 11.85
CA VAL A 72 -4.02 -1.50 11.47
C VAL A 72 -2.58 -1.14 11.83
N ILE A 73 -1.93 -0.36 10.99
CA ILE A 73 -0.55 0.07 11.15
C ILE A 73 -0.44 1.56 10.81
N PRO A 74 0.50 2.33 11.40
CA PRO A 74 0.63 3.75 11.10
C PRO A 74 0.96 4.05 9.63
N ASN A 75 1.76 3.21 8.99
CA ASN A 75 2.11 3.23 7.57
C ASN A 75 2.79 1.92 7.17
N PHE A 76 2.99 1.73 5.87
CA PHE A 76 3.69 0.57 5.31
C PHE A 76 5.06 0.33 5.98
N SER A 77 5.91 1.36 6.04
CA SER A 77 7.29 1.22 6.53
C SER A 77 7.37 0.69 7.96
N ILE A 78 6.52 1.19 8.87
CA ILE A 78 6.49 0.72 10.26
C ILE A 78 5.96 -0.71 10.32
N GLY A 79 4.83 -1.00 9.68
CA GLY A 79 4.25 -2.35 9.67
C GLY A 79 5.19 -3.39 9.03
N PHE A 80 5.88 -3.01 7.95
CA PHE A 80 6.84 -3.89 7.29
C PHE A 80 8.09 -4.14 8.14
N ASN A 81 8.62 -3.14 8.84
CA ASN A 81 9.72 -3.34 9.79
C ASN A 81 9.32 -4.27 10.94
N ILE A 82 8.11 -4.15 11.49
CA ILE A 82 7.57 -5.08 12.48
C ILE A 82 7.55 -6.51 11.92
N LEU A 83 7.05 -6.68 10.69
CA LEU A 83 7.00 -7.96 10.01
C LEU A 83 8.39 -8.58 9.84
N ILE A 84 9.33 -7.82 9.26
CA ILE A 84 10.70 -8.30 8.96
C ILE A 84 11.48 -8.61 10.24
N ASN A 85 11.27 -7.87 11.32
CA ASN A 85 11.89 -8.18 12.62
C ASN A 85 11.51 -9.57 13.16
N GLY A 86 10.36 -10.09 12.76
CA GLY A 86 9.86 -11.41 13.13
C GLY A 86 10.31 -12.54 12.21
N MET A 87 11.07 -12.28 11.15
CA MET A 87 11.56 -13.32 10.23
C MET A 87 12.78 -14.06 10.78
N ASP A 88 12.94 -15.29 10.32
CA ASP A 88 14.16 -16.07 10.59
C ASP A 88 15.34 -15.43 9.86
N GLN A 89 16.45 -15.21 10.56
CA GLN A 89 17.66 -14.57 10.01
C GLN A 89 18.28 -15.37 8.86
N GLN A 90 18.02 -16.68 8.78
CA GLN A 90 18.50 -17.54 7.71
C GLN A 90 17.62 -17.52 6.45
N ALA A 91 16.48 -16.83 6.52
CA ALA A 91 15.56 -16.75 5.39
C ALA A 91 16.17 -16.00 4.19
N SER A 92 15.77 -16.41 3.01
CA SER A 92 16.19 -15.82 1.73
C SER A 92 15.05 -15.07 1.06
N PHE A 93 15.39 -13.96 0.42
CA PHE A 93 14.42 -13.04 -0.19
C PHE A 93 14.71 -12.81 -1.66
N LEU A 94 13.67 -12.91 -2.49
CA LEU A 94 13.67 -12.36 -3.84
C LEU A 94 13.12 -10.93 -3.77
N LEU A 95 13.81 -9.99 -4.41
CA LEU A 95 13.48 -8.56 -4.46
C LEU A 95 13.50 -8.08 -5.91
N LEU A 96 12.78 -6.99 -6.17
CA LEU A 96 12.91 -6.26 -7.44
C LEU A 96 13.96 -5.16 -7.30
N GLU A 97 14.84 -5.03 -8.30
CA GLU A 97 15.83 -3.96 -8.34
C GLU A 97 15.16 -2.59 -8.39
N ASN A 98 15.67 -1.65 -7.58
CA ASN A 98 15.14 -0.28 -7.52
C ASN A 98 13.63 -0.21 -7.18
N ASP A 99 13.11 -1.20 -6.46
CA ASP A 99 11.79 -1.09 -5.86
C ASP A 99 11.80 -0.04 -4.73
N TYR A 100 10.64 0.19 -4.12
CA TYR A 100 10.52 1.22 -3.11
C TYR A 100 11.50 0.99 -1.95
N PRO A 101 12.26 2.01 -1.51
CA PRO A 101 13.29 1.83 -0.48
C PRO A 101 12.80 1.22 0.83
N SER A 102 11.52 1.41 1.19
CA SER A 102 10.93 0.76 2.36
C SER A 102 10.58 -0.71 2.16
N VAL A 103 10.66 -1.25 0.93
CA VAL A 103 10.57 -2.69 0.64
C VAL A 103 11.96 -3.32 0.73
N ASN A 104 12.93 -2.85 -0.04
CA ASN A 104 14.26 -3.47 -0.11
C ASN A 104 15.12 -3.15 1.11
N GLY A 105 15.17 -1.88 1.52
CA GLY A 105 16.06 -1.40 2.58
C GLY A 105 15.96 -2.17 3.91
N PRO A 106 14.76 -2.42 4.47
CA PRO A 106 14.64 -3.20 5.71
C PRO A 106 15.19 -4.62 5.64
N ILE A 107 15.15 -5.25 4.45
CA ILE A 107 15.66 -6.61 4.22
C ILE A 107 17.18 -6.56 4.08
N GLU A 108 17.69 -5.69 3.20
CA GLU A 108 19.10 -5.55 2.91
C GLU A 108 19.92 -5.11 4.12
N THR A 109 19.44 -4.11 4.88
CA THR A 109 20.12 -3.59 6.08
C THR A 109 20.20 -4.58 7.24
N ARG A 110 19.32 -5.61 7.27
CA ARG A 110 19.38 -6.68 8.27
C ARG A 110 20.25 -7.85 7.84
N GLY A 111 20.86 -7.80 6.64
CA GLY A 111 21.79 -8.81 6.16
C GLY A 111 21.17 -10.14 5.80
N PHE A 112 19.88 -10.16 5.42
CA PHE A 112 19.25 -11.36 4.85
C PHE A 112 19.90 -11.75 3.51
N LYS A 113 19.85 -13.02 3.16
CA LYS A 113 20.24 -13.49 1.84
C LYS A 113 19.24 -12.95 0.81
N THR A 114 19.71 -12.21 -0.20
CA THR A 114 18.84 -11.59 -1.22
C THR A 114 19.23 -12.02 -2.62
N TYR A 115 18.20 -12.14 -3.46
CA TYR A 115 18.29 -12.28 -4.92
C TYR A 115 17.55 -11.11 -5.54
N HIS A 116 18.04 -10.56 -6.64
CA HIS A 116 17.47 -9.38 -7.28
C HIS A 116 17.08 -9.68 -8.72
N VAL A 117 15.94 -9.12 -9.15
CA VAL A 117 15.46 -9.17 -10.54
C VAL A 117 15.17 -7.76 -11.01
N ALA A 118 15.69 -7.42 -12.19
CA ALA A 118 15.45 -6.11 -12.82
C ALA A 118 13.98 -5.93 -13.19
N ILE A 119 13.50 -4.69 -13.05
CA ILE A 119 12.16 -4.28 -13.53
C ILE A 119 12.28 -3.92 -15.01
N ASP A 120 12.28 -4.93 -15.86
CA ASP A 120 12.44 -4.82 -17.32
C ASP A 120 11.34 -5.57 -18.09
N GLN A 121 11.51 -5.74 -19.38
CA GLN A 121 10.57 -6.47 -20.23
C GLN A 121 10.52 -7.98 -19.95
N GLN A 122 11.57 -8.54 -19.33
CA GLN A 122 11.68 -9.95 -18.97
C GLN A 122 11.43 -10.23 -17.49
N MET A 123 10.95 -9.25 -16.76
CA MET A 123 10.81 -9.31 -15.28
C MET A 123 10.13 -10.61 -14.81
N GLU A 124 8.98 -10.96 -15.37
CA GLU A 124 8.23 -12.15 -14.96
C GLU A 124 8.97 -13.47 -15.31
N VAL A 125 9.69 -13.49 -16.42
CA VAL A 125 10.54 -14.62 -16.83
C VAL A 125 11.70 -14.80 -15.86
N ASN A 126 12.37 -13.69 -15.54
CA ASN A 126 13.52 -13.68 -14.63
C ASN A 126 13.11 -14.02 -13.19
N ILE A 127 11.94 -13.57 -12.72
CA ILE A 127 11.39 -13.97 -11.42
C ILE A 127 11.23 -15.49 -11.36
N ARG A 128 10.63 -16.12 -12.39
CA ARG A 128 10.47 -17.58 -12.43
C ARG A 128 11.82 -18.30 -12.43
N ALA A 129 12.78 -17.84 -13.22
CA ALA A 129 14.11 -18.44 -13.29
C ALA A 129 14.85 -18.41 -11.95
N VAL A 130 14.76 -17.29 -11.22
CA VAL A 130 15.32 -17.19 -9.86
C VAL A 130 14.60 -18.13 -8.90
N CYS A 131 13.26 -18.20 -8.94
CA CYS A 131 12.48 -19.10 -8.09
C CYS A 131 12.83 -20.57 -8.36
N GLU A 132 13.05 -20.97 -9.61
CA GLU A 132 13.45 -22.33 -9.98
C GLU A 132 14.86 -22.70 -9.51
N LYS A 133 15.79 -21.77 -9.66
CA LYS A 133 17.21 -22.02 -9.37
C LYS A 133 17.52 -21.88 -7.88
N GLU A 134 17.02 -20.85 -7.24
CA GLU A 134 17.46 -20.41 -5.90
C GLU A 134 16.44 -20.76 -4.79
N ALA A 135 15.18 -21.05 -5.16
CA ALA A 135 14.08 -21.38 -4.26
C ALA A 135 13.96 -20.43 -3.04
N PRO A 136 13.82 -19.09 -3.22
CA PRO A 136 13.76 -18.14 -2.11
C PRO A 136 12.57 -18.42 -1.20
N ASP A 137 12.74 -18.16 0.10
CA ASP A 137 11.66 -18.35 1.09
C ASP A 137 10.56 -17.28 0.94
N PHE A 138 10.99 -16.06 0.59
CA PHE A 138 10.10 -14.90 0.45
C PHE A 138 10.30 -14.19 -0.89
N PHE A 139 9.22 -13.68 -1.46
CA PHE A 139 9.24 -12.71 -2.56
C PHE A 139 8.57 -11.43 -2.09
N CYS A 140 9.35 -10.33 -1.96
CA CYS A 140 8.86 -9.02 -1.54
C CYS A 140 8.89 -8.05 -2.71
N PHE A 141 7.76 -7.36 -2.97
CA PHE A 141 7.62 -6.48 -4.13
C PHE A 141 6.51 -5.44 -3.94
N SER A 142 6.58 -4.33 -4.69
CA SER A 142 5.47 -3.41 -4.84
C SER A 142 4.49 -3.91 -5.91
N LEU A 143 3.18 -3.91 -5.62
CA LEU A 143 2.15 -4.21 -6.62
C LEU A 143 2.17 -3.23 -7.79
N VAL A 144 2.52 -1.97 -7.50
CA VAL A 144 2.72 -0.92 -8.49
C VAL A 144 4.01 -0.19 -8.15
N GLN A 145 4.95 -0.21 -9.07
CA GLN A 145 6.25 0.45 -8.93
C GLN A 145 6.07 1.97 -8.83
N TYR A 146 6.67 2.57 -7.82
CA TYR A 146 6.37 3.93 -7.38
C TYR A 146 6.86 5.05 -8.31
N ILE A 147 7.82 4.78 -9.20
CA ILE A 147 8.33 5.72 -10.21
C ILE A 147 7.60 5.48 -11.53
N SER A 148 7.81 4.32 -12.13
CA SER A 148 7.33 3.99 -13.48
C SER A 148 5.85 3.71 -13.58
N GLY A 149 5.21 3.31 -12.46
CA GLY A 149 3.82 2.87 -12.45
C GLY A 149 3.61 1.47 -13.03
N ILE A 150 4.67 0.72 -13.29
CA ILE A 150 4.55 -0.67 -13.74
C ILE A 150 3.80 -1.47 -12.69
N GLN A 151 2.72 -2.09 -13.11
CA GLN A 151 1.87 -2.93 -12.27
C GLN A 151 2.23 -4.40 -12.45
N MET A 152 2.33 -5.13 -11.35
CA MET A 152 2.49 -6.58 -11.36
C MET A 152 1.24 -7.23 -11.96
N ASP A 153 1.44 -8.23 -12.79
CA ASP A 153 0.34 -9.01 -13.35
C ASP A 153 -0.21 -9.96 -12.27
N LEU A 154 -1.47 -9.78 -11.88
CA LEU A 154 -2.10 -10.57 -10.83
C LEU A 154 -2.27 -12.04 -11.24
N GLU A 155 -2.49 -12.34 -12.52
CA GLU A 155 -2.58 -13.72 -13.00
C GLU A 155 -1.19 -14.39 -12.95
N PHE A 156 -0.14 -13.66 -13.29
CA PHE A 156 1.23 -14.14 -13.08
C PHE A 156 1.51 -14.48 -11.61
N LEU A 157 1.09 -13.63 -10.66
CA LEU A 157 1.29 -13.89 -9.23
C LEU A 157 0.52 -15.13 -8.75
N LYS A 158 -0.71 -15.33 -9.22
CA LYS A 158 -1.49 -16.55 -8.93
C LYS A 158 -0.80 -17.81 -9.47
N ASP A 159 -0.30 -17.74 -10.69
CA ASP A 159 0.43 -18.86 -11.33
C ASP A 159 1.74 -19.14 -10.60
N LEU A 160 2.50 -18.09 -10.27
CA LEU A 160 3.74 -18.20 -9.50
C LEU A 160 3.50 -18.87 -8.14
N LYS A 161 2.43 -18.49 -7.42
CA LYS A 161 2.06 -19.11 -6.14
C LYS A 161 1.70 -20.59 -6.28
N LYS A 162 0.98 -20.96 -7.33
CA LYS A 162 0.67 -22.38 -7.62
C LYS A 162 1.93 -23.20 -7.87
N ARG A 163 2.90 -22.64 -8.60
CA ARG A 163 4.15 -23.31 -8.93
C ARG A 163 5.13 -23.39 -7.78
N PHE A 164 5.16 -22.35 -6.93
CA PHE A 164 6.04 -22.26 -5.76
C PHE A 164 5.23 -22.07 -4.47
N PRO A 165 4.44 -23.07 -4.04
CA PRO A 165 3.47 -22.94 -2.95
C PRO A 165 4.10 -22.65 -1.57
N ARG A 166 5.39 -23.01 -1.38
CA ARG A 166 6.13 -22.77 -0.14
C ARG A 166 6.67 -21.34 -0.02
N MET A 167 6.94 -20.69 -1.16
CA MET A 167 7.40 -19.30 -1.16
C MET A 167 6.29 -18.37 -0.67
N ILE A 168 6.61 -17.51 0.29
CA ILE A 168 5.68 -16.53 0.85
C ILE A 168 5.79 -15.23 0.07
N MET A 169 4.70 -14.77 -0.53
CA MET A 169 4.65 -13.52 -1.28
C MET A 169 4.16 -12.38 -0.40
N ILE A 170 4.98 -11.32 -0.30
CA ILE A 170 4.72 -10.11 0.49
C ILE A 170 4.64 -8.91 -0.44
N ALA A 171 3.50 -8.23 -0.48
CA ALA A 171 3.26 -7.13 -1.39
C ALA A 171 3.04 -5.79 -0.68
N ASP A 172 3.71 -4.74 -1.17
CA ASP A 172 3.36 -3.34 -0.90
C ASP A 172 2.24 -2.92 -1.87
N ALA A 173 1.05 -2.67 -1.35
CA ALA A 173 -0.10 -2.22 -2.09
C ALA A 173 -0.36 -0.71 -1.99
N THR A 174 0.58 0.08 -1.45
CA THR A 174 0.41 1.52 -1.20
C THR A 174 0.06 2.32 -2.46
N GLN A 175 0.56 1.90 -3.63
CA GLN A 175 0.23 2.55 -4.91
C GLN A 175 -0.94 1.88 -5.63
N TYR A 176 -1.56 0.86 -5.04
CA TYR A 176 -2.66 0.10 -5.63
C TYR A 176 -4.00 0.33 -4.91
N VAL A 177 -4.00 0.30 -3.57
CA VAL A 177 -5.21 0.38 -2.74
C VAL A 177 -5.90 1.72 -2.93
N GLY A 178 -7.19 1.67 -3.29
CA GLY A 178 -8.00 2.84 -3.63
C GLY A 178 -8.08 3.13 -5.14
N PHE A 179 -7.26 2.46 -5.96
CA PHE A 179 -7.28 2.59 -7.42
C PHE A 179 -8.33 1.67 -8.07
N GLU A 180 -8.37 0.40 -7.64
CA GLU A 180 -9.37 -0.59 -8.08
C GLU A 180 -9.65 -1.63 -7.00
N GLU A 181 -10.75 -2.38 -7.16
CA GLU A 181 -11.13 -3.47 -6.26
C GLU A 181 -10.04 -4.54 -6.22
N PHE A 182 -9.74 -5.05 -5.02
CA PHE A 182 -8.75 -6.09 -4.82
C PHE A 182 -9.29 -7.21 -3.93
N ARG A 183 -9.09 -8.45 -4.35
CA ARG A 183 -9.50 -9.64 -3.60
C ARG A 183 -8.27 -10.38 -3.09
N PHE A 184 -7.92 -10.10 -1.83
CA PHE A 184 -6.72 -10.64 -1.21
C PHE A 184 -6.69 -12.16 -1.18
N ARG A 185 -7.83 -12.81 -0.86
CA ARG A 185 -7.91 -14.28 -0.77
C ARG A 185 -7.52 -14.97 -2.08
N GLU A 186 -7.92 -14.39 -3.20
CA GLU A 186 -7.74 -14.96 -4.54
C GLU A 186 -6.45 -14.50 -5.25
N SER A 187 -5.70 -13.59 -4.64
CA SER A 187 -4.59 -12.90 -5.32
C SER A 187 -3.31 -13.74 -5.49
N GLY A 188 -3.18 -14.84 -4.73
CA GLY A 188 -1.92 -15.58 -4.60
C GLY A 188 -0.95 -14.96 -3.59
N ILE A 189 -1.15 -13.70 -3.19
CA ILE A 189 -0.33 -13.01 -2.19
C ILE A 189 -0.66 -13.52 -0.79
N ASP A 190 0.36 -13.69 0.05
CA ASP A 190 0.22 -14.23 1.40
C ASP A 190 0.17 -13.14 2.47
N ILE A 191 0.90 -12.04 2.24
CA ILE A 191 0.96 -10.89 3.12
C ILE A 191 0.86 -9.63 2.27
N LEU A 192 -0.06 -8.73 2.63
CA LEU A 192 -0.27 -7.48 1.92
C LEU A 192 -0.30 -6.33 2.91
N LEU A 193 0.50 -5.31 2.66
CA LEU A 193 0.54 -4.08 3.45
C LEU A 193 0.27 -2.86 2.55
N ALA A 194 -0.29 -1.82 3.15
CA ALA A 194 -0.44 -0.54 2.47
C ALA A 194 -0.42 0.63 3.44
N SER A 195 0.16 1.76 3.03
CA SER A 195 -0.19 3.09 3.53
C SER A 195 -1.40 3.62 2.77
N CYS A 196 -2.32 4.32 3.44
CA CYS A 196 -3.60 4.68 2.85
C CYS A 196 -3.76 6.17 2.51
N TYR A 197 -2.70 6.96 2.68
CA TYR A 197 -2.73 8.40 2.42
C TYR A 197 -2.65 8.78 0.93
N LYS A 198 -2.41 7.83 0.01
CA LYS A 198 -2.31 8.08 -1.43
C LYS A 198 -3.67 7.95 -2.13
N TRP A 199 -3.88 6.85 -2.83
CA TRP A 199 -5.06 6.61 -3.68
C TRP A 199 -6.34 6.36 -2.92
N LEU A 200 -6.24 5.94 -1.64
CA LEU A 200 -7.39 5.80 -0.75
C LEU A 200 -7.82 7.16 -0.12
N HIS A 201 -6.98 8.19 -0.23
CA HIS A 201 -7.27 9.54 0.28
C HIS A 201 -7.59 9.60 1.79
N ALA A 202 -7.05 8.66 2.59
CA ALA A 202 -7.38 8.53 4.00
C ALA A 202 -6.64 9.51 4.93
N GLY A 203 -5.77 10.38 4.38
CA GLY A 203 -4.85 11.21 5.17
C GLY A 203 -3.71 10.40 5.79
N ASP A 204 -2.82 11.07 6.49
CA ASP A 204 -1.62 10.45 7.08
C ASP A 204 -1.91 9.66 8.36
N GLY A 205 -0.93 8.84 8.76
CA GLY A 205 -0.91 8.12 10.03
C GLY A 205 -1.69 6.81 10.04
N ASN A 206 -2.10 6.30 8.87
CA ASN A 206 -2.88 5.07 8.78
C ASN A 206 -2.46 4.19 7.60
N GLY A 207 -2.69 2.93 7.79
CA GLY A 207 -2.45 1.83 6.86
C GLY A 207 -2.95 0.54 7.47
N PHE A 208 -2.71 -0.56 6.79
CA PHE A 208 -3.11 -1.88 7.26
C PHE A 208 -2.17 -2.97 6.77
N ILE A 209 -2.28 -4.14 7.41
CA ILE A 209 -1.66 -5.38 6.99
C ILE A 209 -2.70 -6.51 7.02
N CYS A 210 -2.77 -7.30 5.95
CA CYS A 210 -3.53 -8.54 5.85
C CYS A 210 -2.54 -9.70 5.72
N ILE A 211 -2.69 -10.74 6.54
CA ILE A 211 -1.76 -11.89 6.60
C ILE A 211 -2.57 -13.17 6.58
N LYS A 212 -2.35 -14.05 5.61
CA LYS A 212 -2.99 -15.37 5.60
C LYS A 212 -2.61 -16.17 6.83
N LYS A 213 -3.57 -16.88 7.41
CA LYS A 213 -3.40 -17.62 8.68
C LYS A 213 -2.28 -18.66 8.61
N GLU A 214 -2.18 -19.35 7.48
CA GLU A 214 -1.20 -20.42 7.25
C GLU A 214 0.26 -19.95 7.25
N VAL A 215 0.52 -18.66 6.98
CA VAL A 215 1.91 -18.13 6.96
C VAL A 215 2.31 -17.51 8.30
N GLN A 216 1.40 -17.30 9.23
CA GLN A 216 1.69 -16.70 10.54
C GLN A 216 2.72 -17.50 11.34
N ARG A 217 2.79 -18.81 11.16
CA ARG A 217 3.77 -19.71 11.80
C ARG A 217 5.23 -19.44 11.42
N HIS A 218 5.45 -18.72 10.33
CA HIS A 218 6.79 -18.35 9.85
C HIS A 218 7.28 -16.99 10.39
N ILE A 219 6.47 -16.34 11.24
CA ILE A 219 6.75 -15.00 11.76
C ILE A 219 6.82 -15.06 13.29
N PHE A 220 7.99 -14.78 13.83
CA PHE A 220 8.32 -14.84 15.26
C PHE A 220 8.39 -13.43 15.84
N HIS A 221 7.23 -12.82 16.07
CA HIS A 221 7.13 -11.44 16.53
C HIS A 221 8.00 -11.13 17.75
N LYS A 222 8.74 -10.04 17.67
CA LYS A 222 9.58 -9.47 18.74
C LYS A 222 8.91 -8.30 19.45
N GLU A 223 7.98 -7.63 18.77
CA GLU A 223 7.28 -6.46 19.30
C GLU A 223 6.33 -6.85 20.42
N THR A 224 6.38 -6.05 21.50
CA THR A 224 5.51 -6.23 22.66
C THR A 224 5.13 -4.88 23.26
N GLY A 225 3.94 -4.81 23.81
CA GLY A 225 3.40 -3.65 24.48
C GLY A 225 2.14 -4.03 25.27
N VAL A 226 1.43 -3.06 25.85
CA VAL A 226 0.27 -3.33 26.70
C VAL A 226 -0.80 -4.20 26.01
N ARG A 227 -0.98 -4.04 24.70
CA ARG A 227 -1.98 -4.81 23.91
C ARG A 227 -1.48 -6.17 23.41
N SER A 228 -0.21 -6.47 23.57
CA SER A 228 0.41 -7.73 23.16
C SER A 228 1.20 -8.40 24.28
N SER A 229 1.08 -7.90 25.51
CA SER A 229 1.72 -8.47 26.70
C SER A 229 0.88 -9.59 27.30
N ARG A 230 1.44 -10.81 27.42
CA ARG A 230 0.79 -11.92 28.11
C ARG A 230 0.49 -11.63 29.59
N LYS A 231 1.32 -10.81 30.24
CA LYS A 231 1.12 -10.38 31.63
C LYS A 231 -0.19 -9.59 31.81
N VAL A 232 -0.56 -8.77 30.81
CA VAL A 232 -1.73 -7.88 30.90
C VAL A 232 -2.99 -8.57 30.35
N LEU A 233 -2.86 -9.39 29.31
CA LEU A 233 -3.98 -9.94 28.54
C LEU A 233 -4.32 -11.41 28.87
N ASN A 234 -3.69 -12.02 29.90
CA ASN A 234 -3.99 -13.39 30.35
C ASN A 234 -4.21 -14.38 29.17
N SER A 235 -3.20 -14.61 28.35
CA SER A 235 -3.27 -15.53 27.19
C SER A 235 -4.10 -15.10 25.96
N LYS A 236 -4.81 -14.00 25.99
CA LYS A 236 -5.58 -13.48 24.84
C LYS A 236 -4.75 -12.70 23.82
N VAL A 237 -3.44 -12.91 23.79
CA VAL A 237 -2.56 -12.27 22.78
C VAL A 237 -2.78 -12.96 21.44
N THR A 238 -3.34 -12.24 20.49
CA THR A 238 -3.50 -12.70 19.11
C THR A 238 -2.26 -12.37 18.28
N PHE A 239 -2.08 -13.04 17.15
CA PHE A 239 -0.99 -12.77 16.23
C PHE A 239 -0.99 -11.28 15.80
N ILE A 240 -2.16 -10.76 15.41
CA ILE A 240 -2.30 -9.38 14.91
C ILE A 240 -2.03 -8.31 15.99
N SER A 241 -2.23 -8.61 17.28
CA SER A 241 -1.95 -7.66 18.37
C SER A 241 -0.48 -7.24 18.45
N ARG A 242 0.42 -7.98 17.83
CA ARG A 242 1.83 -7.66 17.71
C ARG A 242 2.11 -6.52 16.75
N PHE A 243 1.22 -6.26 15.81
CA PHE A 243 1.28 -5.09 14.94
C PHE A 243 0.66 -3.85 15.59
N GLU A 244 -0.13 -4.04 16.66
CA GLU A 244 -0.83 -2.99 17.39
C GLU A 244 -0.42 -2.97 18.88
N PRO A 245 0.89 -2.87 19.23
CA PRO A 245 1.37 -3.15 20.59
C PRO A 245 0.95 -2.12 21.64
N GLY A 246 0.58 -0.89 21.22
CA GLY A 246 0.20 0.23 22.09
C GLY A 246 -1.22 0.73 21.83
N HIS A 247 -1.52 1.92 22.37
CA HIS A 247 -2.75 2.63 22.08
C HIS A 247 -2.75 3.13 20.64
N GLN A 248 -3.83 2.81 19.90
CA GLN A 248 -3.96 3.18 18.51
C GLN A 248 -4.61 4.55 18.34
N ASP A 249 -4.20 5.30 17.31
CA ASP A 249 -4.75 6.61 16.98
C ASP A 249 -6.16 6.46 16.37
N MET A 250 -7.18 6.89 17.13
CA MET A 250 -8.58 6.78 16.70
C MET A 250 -8.90 7.75 15.55
N ILE A 251 -8.19 8.89 15.45
CA ILE A 251 -8.43 9.87 14.37
C ILE A 251 -7.86 9.37 13.07
N ALA A 252 -6.61 8.91 13.08
CA ALA A 252 -5.97 8.38 11.90
C ALA A 252 -6.66 7.11 11.37
N PHE A 253 -6.96 6.14 12.24
CA PHE A 253 -7.63 4.91 11.82
C PHE A 253 -9.12 5.08 11.53
N GLY A 254 -9.80 6.00 12.22
CA GLY A 254 -11.15 6.42 11.86
C GLY A 254 -11.19 7.05 10.46
N SER A 255 -10.17 7.83 10.11
CA SER A 255 -10.01 8.40 8.75
C SER A 255 -9.89 7.30 7.69
N LEU A 256 -9.14 6.24 7.97
CA LEU A 256 -9.04 5.06 7.09
C LEU A 256 -10.42 4.42 6.88
N GLN A 257 -11.16 4.18 7.97
CA GLN A 257 -12.50 3.61 7.90
C GLN A 257 -13.43 4.49 7.05
N GLN A 258 -13.43 5.80 7.30
CA GLN A 258 -14.28 6.76 6.57
C GLN A 258 -13.95 6.77 5.06
N ALA A 259 -12.67 6.73 4.69
CA ALA A 259 -12.24 6.68 3.30
C ALA A 259 -12.73 5.40 2.59
N ILE A 260 -12.65 4.24 3.24
CA ILE A 260 -13.16 2.97 2.72
C ILE A 260 -14.68 3.02 2.55
N LEU A 261 -15.42 3.50 3.56
CA LEU A 261 -16.88 3.63 3.50
C LEU A 261 -17.32 4.55 2.36
N LYS A 262 -16.55 5.61 2.08
CA LYS A 262 -16.82 6.51 0.96
C LYS A 262 -16.70 5.81 -0.40
N ILE A 263 -15.66 4.98 -0.60
CA ILE A 263 -15.54 4.16 -1.82
C ILE A 263 -16.71 3.18 -1.93
N HIS A 264 -17.12 2.56 -0.83
CA HIS A 264 -18.24 1.63 -0.82
C HIS A 264 -19.57 2.33 -1.18
N GLU A 265 -19.80 3.53 -0.64
CA GLU A 265 -20.96 4.38 -0.98
C GLU A 265 -20.98 4.76 -2.45
N MET A 266 -19.84 5.17 -3.00
CA MET A 266 -19.71 5.56 -4.40
C MET A 266 -19.82 4.37 -5.36
N GLY A 267 -19.34 3.21 -4.95
CA GLY A 267 -19.15 2.00 -5.76
C GLY A 267 -17.89 2.06 -6.63
N TRP A 268 -17.21 0.91 -6.77
CA TRP A 268 -15.94 0.78 -7.47
C TRP A 268 -15.94 1.31 -8.91
N LYS A 269 -17.03 1.09 -9.68
CA LYS A 269 -17.11 1.61 -11.06
C LYS A 269 -16.91 3.12 -11.12
N LYS A 270 -17.56 3.87 -10.22
CA LYS A 270 -17.45 5.34 -10.21
C LYS A 270 -16.04 5.83 -9.80
N VAL A 271 -15.28 5.03 -9.10
CA VAL A 271 -13.89 5.34 -8.69
C VAL A 271 -12.92 4.90 -9.78
N ALA A 272 -12.97 3.64 -10.20
CA ALA A 272 -11.97 3.03 -11.07
C ALA A 272 -12.13 3.40 -12.55
N ASP A 273 -13.36 3.44 -13.10
CA ASP A 273 -13.56 3.64 -14.54
C ASP A 273 -13.03 4.99 -15.05
N PRO A 274 -13.28 6.14 -14.36
CA PRO A 274 -12.72 7.41 -14.79
C PRO A 274 -11.18 7.41 -14.78
N VAL A 275 -10.57 6.83 -13.74
CA VAL A 275 -9.10 6.77 -13.60
C VAL A 275 -8.50 5.89 -14.69
N LYS A 276 -9.09 4.71 -14.96
CA LYS A 276 -8.67 3.82 -16.06
C LYS A 276 -8.79 4.49 -17.43
N SER A 277 -9.88 5.22 -17.67
CA SER A 277 -10.09 5.95 -18.91
C SER A 277 -9.03 7.03 -19.11
N LEU A 278 -8.79 7.86 -18.09
CA LEU A 278 -7.75 8.91 -18.13
C LEU A 278 -6.34 8.31 -18.27
N SER A 279 -6.05 7.21 -17.58
CA SER A 279 -4.77 6.50 -17.69
C SER A 279 -4.54 6.01 -19.13
N LYS A 280 -5.56 5.44 -19.79
CA LYS A 280 -5.46 5.01 -21.19
C LYS A 280 -5.18 6.18 -22.14
N ILE A 281 -5.89 7.29 -21.97
CA ILE A 281 -5.68 8.51 -22.77
C ILE A 281 -4.26 9.03 -22.58
N ALA A 282 -3.80 9.14 -21.31
CA ALA A 282 -2.47 9.61 -20.97
C ALA A 282 -1.38 8.70 -21.57
N LYS A 283 -1.50 7.37 -21.39
CA LYS A 283 -0.55 6.39 -21.93
C LYS A 283 -0.41 6.57 -23.44
N THR A 284 -1.51 6.58 -24.19
CA THR A 284 -1.51 6.75 -25.65
C THR A 284 -0.85 8.07 -26.07
N ALA A 285 -1.17 9.17 -25.36
CA ALA A 285 -0.61 10.48 -25.68
C ALA A 285 0.90 10.56 -25.40
N PHE A 286 1.37 9.95 -24.32
CA PHE A 286 2.78 9.94 -23.95
C PHE A 286 3.60 8.99 -24.84
N GLU A 287 3.06 7.84 -25.22
CA GLU A 287 3.68 6.91 -26.18
C GLU A 287 3.88 7.58 -27.54
N LYS A 288 2.85 8.24 -28.08
CA LYS A 288 2.93 8.98 -29.35
C LYS A 288 4.04 10.02 -29.33
N ARG A 289 4.33 10.61 -28.16
CA ARG A 289 5.38 11.62 -27.98
C ARG A 289 6.73 11.05 -27.55
N LYS A 290 6.85 9.71 -27.45
CA LYS A 290 8.07 9.00 -27.01
C LYS A 290 8.57 9.45 -25.62
N LEU A 291 7.63 9.77 -24.73
CA LEU A 291 7.92 10.25 -23.37
C LEU A 291 8.03 9.12 -22.34
N LEU A 292 7.57 7.91 -22.67
CA LEU A 292 7.62 6.76 -21.78
C LEU A 292 8.82 5.85 -22.08
N SER A 293 9.25 5.10 -21.06
CA SER A 293 10.28 4.09 -21.25
C SER A 293 9.76 2.90 -22.07
N PRO A 294 10.63 2.16 -22.79
CA PRO A 294 10.23 0.97 -23.56
C PRO A 294 9.53 -0.08 -22.72
N VAL A 295 9.94 -0.24 -21.45
CA VAL A 295 9.34 -1.21 -20.52
C VAL A 295 7.88 -0.84 -20.22
N VAL A 296 7.58 0.44 -19.97
CA VAL A 296 6.20 0.90 -19.74
C VAL A 296 5.35 0.74 -21.00
N CYS A 297 5.91 1.03 -22.19
CA CYS A 297 5.21 0.86 -23.46
C CYS A 297 4.82 -0.61 -23.73
N SER A 298 5.67 -1.55 -23.35
CA SER A 298 5.42 -3.00 -23.57
C SER A 298 4.38 -3.61 -22.64
N ARG A 299 4.02 -2.93 -21.52
CA ARG A 299 3.06 -3.46 -20.53
C ARG A 299 1.63 -3.38 -21.03
N LYS A 300 0.94 -4.53 -21.05
CA LYS A 300 -0.49 -4.60 -21.38
C LYS A 300 -1.33 -3.88 -20.32
N ASN A 301 -1.06 -4.17 -19.04
CA ASN A 301 -1.69 -3.54 -17.90
C ASN A 301 -0.71 -2.53 -17.28
N HIS A 302 -1.22 -1.36 -16.91
CA HIS A 302 -0.43 -0.29 -16.31
C HIS A 302 -1.30 0.49 -15.33
N SER A 303 -0.71 0.99 -14.26
CA SER A 303 -1.40 1.86 -13.31
C SER A 303 -1.67 3.25 -13.90
N SER A 304 -2.17 4.15 -13.09
CA SER A 304 -2.32 5.58 -13.47
C SER A 304 -1.08 6.44 -13.13
N ILE A 305 0.03 5.80 -12.76
CA ILE A 305 1.30 6.49 -12.51
C ILE A 305 2.14 6.44 -13.78
N PHE A 306 2.58 7.59 -14.25
CA PHE A 306 3.51 7.72 -15.38
C PHE A 306 4.71 8.54 -14.94
N ASN A 307 5.90 8.09 -15.31
CA ASN A 307 7.12 8.88 -15.27
C ASN A 307 7.46 9.24 -16.70
N ILE A 308 7.29 10.49 -17.06
CA ILE A 308 7.59 11.00 -18.40
C ILE A 308 8.99 11.61 -18.45
N LYS A 309 9.65 11.47 -19.58
CA LYS A 309 10.94 12.15 -19.83
C LYS A 309 10.77 13.64 -19.61
N GLY A 310 11.60 14.22 -18.77
CA GLY A 310 11.58 15.64 -18.43
C GLY A 310 12.63 15.96 -17.39
N ASP A 311 12.99 17.22 -17.32
CA ASP A 311 14.01 17.78 -16.47
C ASP A 311 13.44 18.83 -15.50
N GLN A 312 14.33 19.50 -14.78
CA GLN A 312 13.96 20.57 -13.86
C GLN A 312 13.25 21.72 -14.58
N ASP A 313 13.66 22.08 -15.79
CA ASP A 313 13.06 23.18 -16.56
C ASP A 313 11.60 22.88 -16.93
N LEU A 314 11.31 21.66 -17.34
CA LEU A 314 9.94 21.21 -17.60
C LEU A 314 9.10 21.19 -16.31
N TYR A 315 9.68 20.67 -15.22
CA TYR A 315 9.02 20.67 -13.91
C TYR A 315 8.65 22.09 -13.48
N ASP A 316 9.58 23.05 -13.57
CA ASP A 316 9.34 24.45 -13.20
C ASP A 316 8.27 25.11 -14.08
N LYS A 317 8.24 24.78 -15.38
CA LYS A 317 7.16 25.20 -16.29
C LYS A 317 5.80 24.65 -15.87
N LEU A 318 5.72 23.38 -15.45
CA LEU A 318 4.48 22.79 -14.96
C LEU A 318 4.00 23.48 -13.68
N VAL A 319 4.90 23.71 -12.72
CA VAL A 319 4.60 24.43 -11.47
C VAL A 319 4.10 25.84 -11.76
N LYS A 320 4.78 26.59 -12.65
CA LYS A 320 4.37 27.94 -13.10
C LYS A 320 2.97 27.94 -13.72
N ASN A 321 2.60 26.87 -14.42
CA ASN A 321 1.28 26.68 -15.00
C ASN A 321 0.28 26.03 -14.03
N LYS A 322 0.61 25.99 -12.72
CA LYS A 322 -0.25 25.44 -11.65
C LYS A 322 -0.59 23.96 -11.84
N ILE A 323 0.32 23.18 -12.45
CA ILE A 323 0.23 21.73 -12.60
C ILE A 323 1.15 21.10 -11.57
N LEU A 324 0.58 20.41 -10.59
CA LEU A 324 1.33 19.80 -9.47
C LEU A 324 1.70 18.36 -9.81
N THR A 325 3.00 18.09 -9.90
CA THR A 325 3.63 16.80 -10.19
C THR A 325 4.80 16.56 -9.22
N SER A 326 5.58 15.53 -9.42
CA SER A 326 6.84 15.29 -8.68
C SER A 326 7.98 15.04 -9.66
N LEU A 327 9.13 15.69 -9.44
CA LEU A 327 10.38 15.27 -10.05
C LEU A 327 10.87 14.01 -9.33
N ARG A 328 10.94 12.88 -10.03
CA ARG A 328 11.27 11.58 -9.46
C ARG A 328 11.99 10.69 -10.46
N GLY A 329 13.01 9.95 -9.97
CA GLY A 329 13.85 9.15 -10.86
C GLY A 329 14.54 10.05 -11.88
N ASP A 330 14.40 9.69 -13.15
CA ASP A 330 14.95 10.38 -14.32
C ASP A 330 13.93 11.25 -15.06
N GLY A 331 12.79 11.56 -14.43
CA GLY A 331 11.73 12.29 -15.11
C GLY A 331 10.69 12.92 -14.17
N ILE A 332 9.53 13.23 -14.73
CA ILE A 332 8.40 13.84 -14.03
C ILE A 332 7.29 12.83 -13.89
N ARG A 333 6.89 12.62 -12.64
CA ARG A 333 5.83 11.66 -12.29
C ARG A 333 4.53 12.42 -11.95
#